data_94428580f5f05b6c18e09f86719ecfd6
#
_entry.id   94428580f5f05b6c18e09f86719ecfd6
#
_cell.length_a   1.000
_cell.length_b   1.000
_cell.length_c   1.000
_cell.angle_alpha   90.00
_cell.angle_beta   90.00
_cell.angle_gamma   90.00
#
_symmetry.space_group_name_H-M   'P 1'
#
loop_
_entity.id
_entity.type
_entity.pdbx_description
1 polymer ?
#
loop_
_entity_poly.entity_id
_entity_poly.type
_entity_poly.pdbx_seq_one_letter_code
_entity_poly.pdbx_strand_id
1 'polypeptide(L)'
;MIYKWTISAVEREIEKDGLNNVIKAVHWRYSATNENEVSAETYGVVAIGEPNAETFKPFDEVTEADVASWLESIFSVEPENEEGEKQTSKLEQMKESLINKIDLIENPKTITSTLNA
;
A
#
# COMPACT_ATOMS: atom_id res chain seq x y z
N MET A 1 15.18 6.89 -4.58
CA MET A 1 13.73 6.73 -4.70
C MET A 1 13.12 6.77 -3.32
N ILE A 2 12.15 7.62 -3.11
CA ILE A 2 11.45 7.75 -1.82
C ILE A 2 10.09 7.09 -1.94
N TYR A 3 9.78 6.16 -1.05
CA TYR A 3 8.50 5.46 -1.01
C TYR A 3 7.70 5.94 0.19
N LYS A 4 6.40 6.11 -0.01
CA LYS A 4 5.53 6.61 1.07
C LYS A 4 4.16 5.94 1.03
N TRP A 5 3.70 5.52 2.20
CA TRP A 5 2.32 5.10 2.42
C TRP A 5 1.48 6.31 2.79
N THR A 6 0.29 6.38 2.26
CA THR A 6 -0.74 7.34 2.67
C THR A 6 -2.00 6.56 3.00
N ILE A 7 -2.56 6.81 4.16
CA ILE A 7 -3.79 6.15 4.59
C ILE A 7 -4.94 7.08 4.27
N SER A 8 -5.70 6.74 3.23
CA SER A 8 -6.82 7.57 2.76
C SER A 8 -8.00 7.50 3.71
N ALA A 9 -8.29 6.30 4.23
CA ALA A 9 -9.40 6.07 5.14
C ALA A 9 -9.25 4.68 5.75
N VAL A 10 -9.98 4.45 6.82
CA VAL A 10 -10.09 3.11 7.40
C VAL A 10 -11.57 2.78 7.57
N GLU A 11 -11.91 1.50 7.44
CA GLU A 11 -13.23 1.00 7.76
C GLU A 11 -13.12 0.30 9.11
N ARG A 12 -13.98 0.64 10.03
CA ARG A 12 -13.96 0.05 11.36
C ARG A 12 -15.31 -0.54 11.71
N GLU A 13 -15.28 -1.61 12.49
CA GLU A 13 -16.48 -2.15 13.09
C GLU A 13 -16.67 -1.45 14.43
N ILE A 14 -17.88 -0.95 14.68
CA ILE A 14 -18.17 -0.22 15.92
C ILE A 14 -17.93 -1.14 17.13
N GLU A 15 -18.30 -2.39 16.99
CA GLU A 15 -18.01 -3.41 18.00
C GLU A 15 -17.69 -4.73 17.34
N LYS A 16 -16.66 -5.42 17.85
CA LYS A 16 -16.26 -6.75 17.39
C LYS A 16 -15.70 -7.51 18.59
N ASP A 17 -16.35 -8.61 18.96
CA ASP A 17 -15.89 -9.50 20.05
C ASP A 17 -15.58 -8.74 21.35
N GLY A 18 -16.43 -7.76 21.70
CA GLY A 18 -16.27 -6.97 22.92
C GLY A 18 -15.31 -5.80 22.78
N LEU A 19 -14.68 -5.62 21.61
CA LEU A 19 -13.79 -4.49 21.34
C LEU A 19 -14.51 -3.45 20.50
N ASN A 20 -14.24 -2.19 20.78
CA ASN A 20 -14.90 -1.07 20.08
C ASN A 20 -13.99 -0.49 19.00
N ASN A 21 -14.59 -0.06 17.88
CA ASN A 21 -13.91 0.63 16.79
C ASN A 21 -12.71 -0.16 16.26
N VAL A 22 -12.96 -1.43 15.93
CA VAL A 22 -11.92 -2.32 15.40
C VAL A 22 -11.75 -2.05 13.90
N ILE A 23 -10.53 -1.70 13.49
CA ILE A 23 -10.23 -1.48 12.08
C ILE A 23 -10.30 -2.81 11.36
N LYS A 24 -11.14 -2.89 10.33
CA LYS A 24 -11.30 -4.11 9.52
C LYS A 24 -10.72 -4.01 8.13
N ALA A 25 -10.59 -2.79 7.61
CA ALA A 25 -10.01 -2.57 6.28
C ALA A 25 -9.34 -1.22 6.22
N VAL A 26 -8.31 -1.12 5.37
CA VAL A 26 -7.53 0.09 5.19
C VAL A 26 -7.53 0.46 3.71
N HIS A 27 -7.93 1.68 3.42
CA HIS A 27 -7.78 2.28 2.09
C HIS A 27 -6.42 2.97 2.06
N TRP A 28 -5.55 2.53 1.18
CA TRP A 28 -4.17 2.99 1.17
C TRP A 28 -3.76 3.51 -0.19
N ARG A 29 -2.71 4.34 -0.17
CA ARG A 29 -1.99 4.76 -1.37
C ARG A 29 -0.52 4.53 -1.10
N TYR A 30 0.21 4.12 -2.11
CA TYR A 30 1.65 3.93 -2.03
C TYR A 30 2.30 4.65 -3.19
N SER A 31 3.24 5.53 -2.90
CA SER A 31 3.88 6.36 -3.91
C SER A 31 5.38 6.16 -3.91
N ALA A 32 5.98 6.42 -5.06
CA ALA A 32 7.42 6.49 -5.24
C ALA A 32 7.75 7.83 -5.90
N THR A 33 8.82 8.46 -5.43
CA THR A 33 9.28 9.75 -5.97
C THR A 33 10.78 9.65 -6.21
N ASN A 34 11.25 10.05 -7.39
CA ASN A 34 12.66 10.02 -7.72
C ASN A 34 13.38 11.34 -7.41
N GLU A 35 14.65 11.43 -7.73
CA GLU A 35 15.47 12.62 -7.47
C GLU A 35 14.99 13.85 -8.22
N ASN A 36 14.30 13.67 -9.33
CA ASN A 36 13.78 14.78 -10.15
C ASN A 36 12.36 15.17 -9.75
N GLU A 37 11.90 14.72 -8.60
CA GLU A 37 10.54 14.96 -8.08
C GLU A 37 9.43 14.40 -8.97
N VAL A 38 9.76 13.44 -9.82
CA VAL A 38 8.76 12.70 -10.59
C VAL A 38 8.23 11.57 -9.73
N SER A 39 6.92 11.49 -9.61
CA SER A 39 6.29 10.49 -8.76
C SER A 39 5.21 9.69 -9.48
N ALA A 40 4.96 8.50 -8.97
CA ALA A 40 3.86 7.66 -9.39
C ALA A 40 3.23 7.04 -8.16
N GLU A 41 1.98 6.59 -8.28
CA GLU A 41 1.22 6.13 -7.15
C GLU A 41 0.38 4.91 -7.54
N THR A 42 0.19 4.01 -6.57
CA THR A 42 -0.79 2.94 -6.67
C THR A 42 -1.65 2.98 -5.41
N TYR A 43 -2.82 2.37 -5.45
CA TYR A 43 -3.76 2.42 -4.34
C TYR A 43 -4.58 1.14 -4.27
N GLY A 44 -5.23 0.94 -3.14
CA GLY A 44 -6.10 -0.21 -2.97
C GLY A 44 -6.74 -0.23 -1.59
N VAL A 45 -7.37 -1.36 -1.31
CA VAL A 45 -8.00 -1.63 -0.03
C VAL A 45 -7.52 -3.00 0.44
N VAL A 46 -7.15 -3.10 1.69
CA VAL A 46 -6.74 -4.39 2.27
C VAL A 46 -7.53 -4.65 3.54
N ALA A 47 -7.98 -5.90 3.69
CA ALA A 47 -8.64 -6.34 4.91
C ALA A 47 -7.59 -6.61 5.99
N ILE A 48 -7.86 -6.13 7.20
CA ILE A 48 -7.04 -6.42 8.36
C ILE A 48 -7.65 -7.64 9.04
N GLY A 49 -6.81 -8.57 9.49
CA GLY A 49 -7.28 -9.79 10.14
C GLY A 49 -7.99 -9.54 11.46
N GLU A 50 -8.45 -10.64 12.08
CA GLU A 50 -9.18 -10.58 13.34
C GLU A 50 -8.36 -9.88 14.43
N PRO A 51 -9.01 -9.09 15.30
CA PRO A 51 -8.30 -8.40 16.38
C PRO A 51 -7.78 -9.40 17.42
N ASN A 52 -6.61 -9.09 17.96
CA ASN A 52 -6.03 -9.81 19.07
C ASN A 52 -6.17 -8.93 20.31
N ALA A 53 -6.97 -9.37 21.28
CA ALA A 53 -7.25 -8.59 22.48
C ALA A 53 -5.99 -8.22 23.28
N GLU A 54 -4.94 -9.05 23.22
CA GLU A 54 -3.68 -8.79 23.92
C GLU A 54 -2.85 -7.69 23.27
N THR A 55 -2.97 -7.52 21.94
CA THR A 55 -2.20 -6.53 21.19
C THR A 55 -3.09 -5.42 20.62
N PHE A 56 -4.39 -5.47 20.90
CA PHE A 56 -5.33 -4.48 20.40
C PHE A 56 -4.98 -3.07 20.91
N LYS A 57 -4.92 -2.12 19.99
CA LYS A 57 -4.70 -0.74 20.32
C LYS A 57 -5.99 0.04 20.08
N PRO A 58 -6.48 0.81 21.06
CA PRO A 58 -7.69 1.60 20.88
C PRO A 58 -7.59 2.51 19.67
N PHE A 59 -8.68 2.66 18.93
CA PHE A 59 -8.71 3.45 17.70
C PHE A 59 -8.15 4.85 17.89
N ASP A 60 -8.48 5.50 19.01
CA ASP A 60 -8.02 6.87 19.28
C ASP A 60 -6.50 6.99 19.47
N GLU A 61 -5.82 5.87 19.71
CA GLU A 61 -4.38 5.81 19.88
C GLU A 61 -3.65 5.34 18.61
N VAL A 62 -4.39 4.87 17.60
CA VAL A 62 -3.81 4.40 16.35
C VAL A 62 -3.42 5.59 15.48
N THR A 63 -2.16 5.62 15.05
CA THR A 63 -1.63 6.68 14.19
C THR A 63 -1.49 6.19 12.75
N GLU A 64 -1.31 7.12 11.81
CA GLU A 64 -1.03 6.77 10.43
C GLU A 64 0.26 5.93 10.32
N ALA A 65 1.26 6.25 11.15
CA ALA A 65 2.51 5.48 11.18
C ALA A 65 2.28 4.04 11.63
N ASP A 66 1.38 3.80 12.59
CA ASP A 66 1.03 2.45 13.02
C ASP A 66 0.43 1.66 11.86
N VAL A 67 -0.53 2.25 11.16
CA VAL A 67 -1.21 1.58 10.04
C VAL A 67 -0.23 1.35 8.88
N ALA A 68 0.62 2.31 8.57
CA ALA A 68 1.64 2.15 7.54
C ALA A 68 2.58 0.99 7.88
N SER A 69 2.95 0.84 9.15
CA SER A 69 3.77 -0.28 9.60
C SER A 69 3.07 -1.63 9.39
N TRP A 70 1.76 -1.69 9.66
CA TRP A 70 0.97 -2.91 9.41
C TRP A 70 0.97 -3.28 7.93
N LEU A 71 0.76 -2.29 7.06
CA LEU A 71 0.74 -2.49 5.61
C LEU A 71 2.11 -2.95 5.10
N GLU A 72 3.18 -2.34 5.60
CA GLU A 72 4.54 -2.75 5.24
C GLU A 72 4.76 -4.23 5.56
N SER A 73 4.32 -4.67 6.73
CA SER A 73 4.43 -6.07 7.14
C SER A 73 3.57 -6.99 6.29
N ILE A 74 2.32 -6.59 6.01
CA ILE A 74 1.39 -7.41 5.21
C ILE A 74 1.92 -7.60 3.79
N PHE A 75 2.38 -6.52 3.17
CA PHE A 75 2.78 -6.55 1.75
C PHE A 75 4.20 -7.02 1.53
N SER A 76 5.03 -7.12 2.57
CA SER A 76 6.41 -7.60 2.44
C SER A 76 6.54 -9.13 2.55
N VAL A 77 5.45 -9.84 2.79
CA VAL A 77 5.46 -11.30 2.85
C VAL A 77 5.84 -11.86 1.48
N GLU A 78 6.79 -12.79 1.47
CA GLU A 78 7.18 -13.52 0.28
C GLU A 78 6.41 -14.85 0.25
N PRO A 79 5.35 -14.97 -0.58
CA PRO A 79 4.58 -16.20 -0.62
C PRO A 79 5.42 -17.35 -1.21
N GLU A 80 5.10 -18.57 -0.82
CA GLU A 80 5.75 -19.77 -1.37
C GLU A 80 4.82 -20.44 -2.36
N ASN A 81 5.40 -20.97 -3.45
CA ASN A 81 4.64 -21.77 -4.41
C ASN A 81 4.51 -23.21 -3.85
N GLU A 82 3.85 -24.09 -4.61
CA GLU A 82 3.63 -25.49 -4.22
C GLU A 82 4.92 -26.25 -3.97
N GLU A 83 6.02 -25.82 -4.58
CA GLU A 83 7.32 -26.45 -4.47
C GLU A 83 8.17 -25.90 -3.33
N GLY A 84 7.62 -24.93 -2.57
CA GLY A 84 8.29 -24.29 -1.46
C GLY A 84 9.21 -23.15 -1.85
N GLU A 85 9.19 -22.74 -3.13
CA GLU A 85 10.01 -21.63 -3.60
C GLU A 85 9.40 -20.29 -3.21
N LYS A 86 10.21 -19.38 -2.71
CA LYS A 86 9.78 -18.02 -2.38
C LYS A 86 9.45 -17.23 -3.64
N GLN A 87 8.33 -16.53 -3.59
CA GLN A 87 7.90 -15.64 -4.65
C GLN A 87 8.12 -14.19 -4.25
N THR A 88 8.18 -13.30 -5.24
CA THR A 88 8.32 -11.88 -5.00
C THR A 88 7.13 -11.36 -4.17
N SER A 89 7.40 -10.56 -3.15
CA SER A 89 6.36 -9.99 -2.31
C SER A 89 5.51 -8.98 -3.09
N LYS A 90 4.30 -8.74 -2.61
CA LYS A 90 3.43 -7.71 -3.19
C LYS A 90 4.09 -6.34 -3.15
N LEU A 91 4.80 -6.03 -2.07
CA LEU A 91 5.50 -4.76 -1.91
C LEU A 91 6.57 -4.57 -2.99
N GLU A 92 7.37 -5.59 -3.25
CA GLU A 92 8.40 -5.51 -4.30
C GLU A 92 7.77 -5.34 -5.68
N GLN A 93 6.66 -6.03 -5.95
CA GLN A 93 5.92 -5.87 -7.20
C GLN A 93 5.39 -4.45 -7.36
N MET A 94 4.89 -3.85 -6.29
CA MET A 94 4.41 -2.47 -6.29
C MET A 94 5.54 -1.48 -6.58
N LYS A 95 6.68 -1.66 -5.93
CA LYS A 95 7.87 -0.80 -6.15
C LYS A 95 8.33 -0.87 -7.59
N GLU A 96 8.42 -2.07 -8.15
CA GLU A 96 8.82 -2.27 -9.54
C GLU A 96 7.84 -1.61 -10.51
N SER A 97 6.55 -1.77 -10.27
CA SER A 97 5.51 -1.13 -11.07
C SER A 97 5.62 0.39 -11.04
N LEU A 98 5.87 0.96 -9.86
CA LEU A 98 6.00 2.41 -9.70
C LEU A 98 7.26 2.94 -10.40
N ILE A 99 8.37 2.22 -10.31
CA ILE A 99 9.61 2.58 -11.02
C ILE A 99 9.36 2.60 -12.52
N ASN A 100 8.65 1.60 -13.05
CA ASN A 100 8.31 1.53 -14.47
C ASN A 100 7.40 2.67 -14.89
N LYS A 101 6.43 3.06 -14.05
CA LYS A 101 5.55 4.20 -14.32
C LYS A 101 6.33 5.51 -14.38
N ILE A 102 7.27 5.70 -13.46
CA ILE A 102 8.11 6.88 -13.42
C ILE A 102 9.00 6.93 -14.67
N ASP A 103 9.56 5.80 -15.06
CA ASP A 103 10.38 5.71 -16.27
C ASP A 103 9.58 6.12 -17.50
N LEU A 104 8.33 5.70 -17.62
CA LEU A 104 7.46 6.08 -18.74
C LEU A 104 7.06 7.55 -18.72
N ILE A 105 7.04 8.19 -17.56
CA ILE A 105 6.79 9.62 -17.44
C ILE A 105 8.02 10.40 -17.95
N GLU A 106 9.20 9.99 -17.54
CA GLU A 106 10.46 10.66 -17.94
C GLU A 106 10.87 10.33 -19.37
N ASN A 107 10.58 9.11 -19.82
CA ASN A 107 10.98 8.60 -21.14
C ASN A 107 9.78 7.98 -21.84
N PRO A 108 8.80 8.80 -22.25
CA PRO A 108 7.58 8.28 -22.86
C PRO A 108 7.86 7.60 -24.20
N LYS A 109 7.21 6.47 -24.43
CA LYS A 109 7.29 5.72 -25.67
C LYS A 109 6.22 6.14 -26.67
N THR A 110 5.19 6.80 -26.17
CA THR A 110 4.11 7.33 -26.99
C THR A 110 3.77 8.73 -26.51
N ILE A 111 3.27 9.54 -27.40
CA ILE A 111 2.86 10.90 -27.06
C ILE A 111 1.55 11.20 -27.79
N THR A 112 0.66 11.90 -27.10
CA THR A 112 -0.60 12.33 -27.69
C THR A 112 -0.38 13.73 -28.29
N SER A 113 -0.70 13.86 -29.56
CA SER A 113 -0.55 15.12 -30.28
C SER A 113 -1.78 15.40 -31.10
N THR A 114 -2.04 16.68 -31.35
CA THR A 114 -3.05 17.07 -32.34
C THR A 114 -2.45 16.94 -33.73
N LEU A 115 -3.29 16.59 -34.70
CA LEU A 115 -2.85 16.53 -36.08
C LEU A 115 -2.68 17.96 -36.62
N ASN A 116 -1.74 18.11 -37.55
CA ASN A 116 -1.58 19.35 -38.27
C ASN A 116 -2.78 19.57 -39.19
N ALA A 117 -3.22 20.80 -39.26
CA ALA A 117 -4.34 21.17 -40.14
C ALA A 117 -3.96 21.07 -41.63
#